data_90c2c059155d9658bf8d79415a65efba
#
_entry.id   90c2c059155d9658bf8d79415a65efba
#
_cell.length_a   1.000
_cell.length_b   1.000
_cell.length_c   1.000
_cell.angle_alpha   90.00
_cell.angle_beta   90.00
_cell.angle_gamma   90.00
#
_symmetry.space_group_name_H-M   'P 1'
#
loop_
_entity.id
_entity.type
_entity.pdbx_description
1 polymer ?
#
loop_
_entity_poly.entity_id
_entity_poly.type
_entity_poly.pdbx_seq_one_letter_code
_entity_poly.pdbx_strand_id
1 'polypeptide(L)'
;MGSGMNRVFVCSAAVAMTLLVFGCTAGSLTEAEQQSLAAAAVAAPKLQPGDKIRINVYGEDKLSGEYEVDQSGQISLPLAGTIEAAGLTQAELEQALAKKFRSEYLRNPKVTVTIATLRPFYMMGEVTKPGEYAYKSGLNVLTAMAIAGGPTYRASKNSVQIQRRGETSMRDYPISASVPILPGDVIRVPERYF
;
A
#
# COMPACT_ATOMS: atom_id res chain seq x y z
N MET A 1 -9.84 40.48 65.74
CA MET A 1 -11.27 40.55 65.58
C MET A 1 -11.53 39.77 64.29
N GLY A 2 -12.07 38.72 64.26
CA GLY A 2 -13.12 37.89 64.73
C GLY A 2 -13.29 36.84 63.64
N SER A 3 -13.16 35.57 64.02
CA SER A 3 -14.29 34.70 64.26
C SER A 3 -15.01 34.28 62.95
N GLY A 4 -15.16 33.11 62.60
CA GLY A 4 -15.53 31.87 63.16
C GLY A 4 -15.63 30.85 62.02
N MET A 5 -15.10 29.72 62.10
CA MET A 5 -15.69 28.53 62.77
C MET A 5 -16.96 27.98 62.05
N ASN A 6 -16.78 26.82 61.59
CA ASN A 6 -17.70 25.67 61.66
C ASN A 6 -18.28 25.11 60.36
N ARG A 7 -17.99 23.89 60.23
CA ARG A 7 -18.80 22.64 60.31
C ARG A 7 -19.16 22.11 58.93
N VAL A 8 -19.26 20.90 58.58
CA VAL A 8 -19.21 19.58 59.21
C VAL A 8 -19.36 18.57 58.08
N PHE A 9 -18.63 17.50 58.16
CA PHE A 9 -18.91 16.15 57.68
C PHE A 9 -20.25 15.92 56.92
N VAL A 10 -20.17 15.30 55.74
CA VAL A 10 -20.98 14.12 55.44
C VAL A 10 -20.15 13.21 54.55
N CYS A 11 -19.81 12.04 55.06
CA CYS A 11 -19.47 10.84 54.33
C CYS A 11 -20.63 10.42 53.44
N SER A 12 -20.39 10.20 52.16
CA SER A 12 -21.24 9.31 51.37
C SER A 12 -20.34 8.51 50.45
N ALA A 13 -20.13 7.26 50.85
CA ALA A 13 -19.50 6.23 50.09
C ALA A 13 -20.44 5.87 48.93
N ALA A 14 -20.08 6.25 47.71
CA ALA A 14 -20.65 5.69 46.50
C ALA A 14 -19.60 4.81 45.86
N VAL A 15 -19.70 3.52 46.14
CA VAL A 15 -18.97 2.46 45.43
C VAL A 15 -19.51 2.44 43.99
N ALA A 16 -18.88 3.11 43.07
CA ALA A 16 -19.10 2.96 41.68
C ALA A 16 -18.38 1.70 41.18
N MET A 17 -19.12 0.62 41.08
CA MET A 17 -18.74 -0.65 40.48
C MET A 17 -18.59 -0.42 38.98
N THR A 18 -17.37 -0.13 38.55
CA THR A 18 -16.99 -0.06 37.13
C THR A 18 -17.00 -1.47 36.55
N LEU A 19 -18.07 -1.82 35.86
CA LEU A 19 -18.15 -2.96 34.96
C LEU A 19 -17.16 -2.72 33.79
N LEU A 20 -16.00 -3.37 33.87
CA LEU A 20 -15.10 -3.55 32.73
C LEU A 20 -15.78 -4.46 31.73
N VAL A 21 -16.47 -3.86 30.77
CA VAL A 21 -16.91 -4.55 29.56
C VAL A 21 -15.66 -4.71 28.69
N PHE A 22 -15.00 -5.86 28.76
CA PHE A 22 -14.06 -6.32 27.75
C PHE A 22 -14.85 -6.60 26.49
N GLY A 23 -15.05 -5.58 25.66
CA GLY A 23 -15.53 -5.73 24.30
C GLY A 23 -14.43 -6.36 23.48
N CYS A 24 -14.57 -7.61 23.05
CA CYS A 24 -13.86 -8.19 21.94
C CYS A 24 -14.20 -7.35 20.69
N THR A 25 -13.38 -6.37 20.37
CA THR A 25 -13.41 -5.71 19.07
C THR A 25 -12.81 -6.67 18.06
N ALA A 26 -13.64 -7.43 17.37
CA ALA A 26 -13.28 -8.00 16.08
C ALA A 26 -12.78 -6.83 15.24
N GLY A 27 -11.53 -6.92 14.77
CA GLY A 27 -10.81 -5.83 14.10
C GLY A 27 -11.45 -5.42 12.77
N SER A 28 -12.53 -4.68 12.84
CA SER A 28 -13.01 -3.88 11.71
C SER A 28 -12.08 -2.67 11.58
N LEU A 29 -11.55 -2.46 10.39
CA LEU A 29 -10.75 -1.28 10.07
C LEU A 29 -11.54 -0.03 10.48
N THR A 30 -10.87 0.86 11.19
CA THR A 30 -11.46 2.17 11.53
C THR A 30 -11.62 3.00 10.25
N GLU A 31 -12.62 3.89 10.21
CA GLU A 31 -12.84 4.79 9.07
C GLU A 31 -11.57 5.58 8.72
N ALA A 32 -10.74 5.91 9.71
CA ALA A 32 -9.45 6.57 9.51
C ALA A 32 -8.45 5.69 8.75
N GLU A 33 -8.41 4.39 9.00
CA GLU A 33 -7.56 3.45 8.26
C GLU A 33 -8.06 3.26 6.82
N GLN A 34 -9.37 3.22 6.61
CA GLN A 34 -9.97 3.16 5.27
C GLN A 34 -9.67 4.43 4.47
N GLN A 35 -9.74 5.60 5.09
CA GLN A 35 -9.37 6.87 4.45
C GLN A 35 -7.88 6.95 4.11
N SER A 36 -7.00 6.46 4.99
CA SER A 36 -5.55 6.43 4.72
C SER A 36 -5.20 5.50 3.56
N LEU A 37 -5.87 4.36 3.45
CA LEU A 37 -5.70 3.41 2.35
C LEU A 37 -6.23 3.97 1.02
N ALA A 38 -7.37 4.66 1.04
CA ALA A 38 -7.91 5.33 -0.13
C ALA A 38 -6.99 6.47 -0.60
N ALA A 39 -6.42 7.25 0.32
CA ALA A 39 -5.44 8.28 0.01
C ALA A 39 -4.14 7.69 -0.57
N ALA A 40 -3.67 6.55 -0.05
CA ALA A 40 -2.50 5.85 -0.58
C ALA A 40 -2.72 5.30 -2.01
N ALA A 41 -3.95 4.93 -2.36
CA ALA A 41 -4.29 4.47 -3.71
C ALA A 41 -4.36 5.60 -4.75
N VAL A 42 -4.61 6.83 -4.30
CA VAL A 42 -4.65 8.05 -5.15
C VAL A 42 -3.27 8.71 -5.24
N ALA A 43 -2.41 8.50 -4.25
CA ALA A 43 -1.03 8.98 -4.30
C ALA A 43 -0.25 8.30 -5.44
N ALA A 44 0.64 9.06 -6.10
CA ALA A 44 1.51 8.50 -7.11
C ALA A 44 2.28 7.30 -6.53
N PRO A 45 2.25 6.13 -7.19
CA PRO A 45 2.89 4.94 -6.66
C PRO A 45 4.39 5.16 -6.50
N LYS A 46 4.91 4.78 -5.35
CA LYS A 46 6.35 4.78 -5.08
C LYS A 46 6.97 3.52 -5.66
N LEU A 47 8.07 3.71 -6.35
CA LEU A 47 8.84 2.62 -6.93
C LEU A 47 9.42 1.71 -5.83
N GLN A 48 9.49 0.44 -6.12
CA GLN A 48 10.05 -0.56 -5.22
C GLN A 48 10.78 -1.66 -6.01
N PRO A 49 11.61 -2.48 -5.35
CA PRO A 49 12.28 -3.60 -6.00
C PRO A 49 11.33 -4.51 -6.79
N GLY A 50 11.69 -4.82 -8.03
CA GLY A 50 10.89 -5.59 -8.98
C GLY A 50 9.97 -4.78 -9.90
N ASP A 51 9.87 -3.46 -9.72
CA ASP A 51 9.16 -2.60 -10.68
C ASP A 51 10.01 -2.37 -11.92
N LYS A 52 9.39 -2.38 -13.10
CA LYS A 52 10.04 -2.08 -14.38
C LYS A 52 9.65 -0.69 -14.84
N ILE A 53 10.65 0.08 -15.17
CA ILE A 53 10.52 1.45 -15.64
C ILE A 53 11.18 1.60 -17.00
N ARG A 54 10.63 2.49 -17.81
CA ARG A 54 11.25 2.92 -19.06
C ARG A 54 11.75 4.34 -18.87
N ILE A 55 13.03 4.54 -19.09
CA ILE A 55 13.69 5.83 -19.05
C ILE A 55 13.95 6.26 -20.48
N ASN A 56 13.60 7.49 -20.81
CA ASN A 56 13.91 8.12 -22.09
C ASN A 56 14.67 9.41 -21.82
N VAL A 57 15.87 9.50 -22.38
CA VAL A 57 16.74 10.68 -22.31
C VAL A 57 16.81 11.28 -23.70
N TYR A 58 16.24 12.47 -23.87
CA TYR A 58 16.18 13.12 -25.19
C TYR A 58 17.55 13.37 -25.78
N GLY A 59 17.78 12.86 -26.98
CA GLY A 59 19.06 12.96 -27.70
C GLY A 59 20.11 11.93 -27.30
N GLU A 60 19.80 11.01 -26.37
CA GLU A 60 20.74 10.02 -25.85
C GLU A 60 20.12 8.61 -25.83
N ASP A 61 20.14 7.97 -27.01
CA ASP A 61 19.54 6.62 -27.16
C ASP A 61 20.25 5.57 -26.29
N LYS A 62 21.55 5.74 -26.04
CA LYS A 62 22.34 4.83 -25.22
C LYS A 62 21.95 4.83 -23.72
N LEU A 63 21.33 5.90 -23.26
CA LEU A 63 20.82 6.05 -21.89
C LEU A 63 19.33 5.75 -21.80
N SER A 64 18.67 5.61 -22.94
CA SER A 64 17.25 5.31 -23.02
C SER A 64 17.04 3.79 -23.05
N GLY A 65 16.05 3.29 -22.27
CA GLY A 65 15.81 1.85 -22.20
C GLY A 65 14.85 1.46 -21.09
N GLU A 66 14.65 0.16 -20.96
CA GLU A 66 13.92 -0.42 -19.83
C GLU A 66 14.90 -0.85 -18.74
N TYR A 67 14.57 -0.49 -17.52
CA TYR A 67 15.35 -0.77 -16.34
C TYR A 67 14.47 -1.37 -15.26
N GLU A 68 15.02 -2.30 -14.50
CA GLU A 68 14.32 -2.92 -13.38
C GLU A 68 14.96 -2.43 -12.07
N VAL A 69 14.13 -2.13 -11.08
CA VAL A 69 14.58 -1.80 -9.74
C VAL A 69 15.04 -3.08 -9.07
N ASP A 70 16.32 -3.16 -8.72
CA ASP A 70 16.93 -4.34 -8.12
C ASP A 70 16.49 -4.55 -6.66
N GLN A 71 16.97 -5.64 -6.04
CA GLN A 71 16.65 -5.99 -4.66
C GLN A 71 17.16 -4.96 -3.64
N SER A 72 18.20 -4.19 -3.98
CA SER A 72 18.74 -3.11 -3.16
C SER A 72 17.98 -1.80 -3.32
N GLY A 73 16.99 -1.77 -4.22
CA GLY A 73 16.19 -0.58 -4.51
C GLY A 73 16.84 0.38 -5.50
N GLN A 74 17.85 -0.08 -6.22
CA GLN A 74 18.62 0.72 -7.16
C GLN A 74 18.30 0.33 -8.61
N ILE A 75 18.60 1.24 -9.53
CA ILE A 75 18.63 0.98 -10.96
C ILE A 75 20.06 1.19 -11.48
N SER A 76 20.51 0.31 -12.38
CA SER A 76 21.82 0.41 -13.01
C SER A 76 21.70 1.01 -14.40
N LEU A 77 22.31 2.15 -14.61
CA LEU A 77 22.28 2.88 -15.87
C LEU A 77 23.64 2.79 -16.57
N PRO A 78 23.67 2.57 -17.89
CA PRO A 78 24.89 2.69 -18.66
C PRO A 78 25.51 4.06 -18.44
N LEU A 79 26.82 4.11 -18.28
CA LEU A 79 27.63 5.32 -18.06
C LEU A 79 27.38 6.03 -16.72
N ALA A 80 26.13 6.14 -16.26
CA ALA A 80 25.79 6.89 -15.05
C ALA A 80 25.84 6.06 -13.75
N GLY A 81 26.12 4.74 -13.86
CA GLY A 81 26.21 3.86 -12.69
C GLY A 81 24.87 3.63 -12.03
N THR A 82 24.86 3.42 -10.73
CA THR A 82 23.66 3.12 -9.95
C THR A 82 23.01 4.38 -9.38
N ILE A 83 21.68 4.36 -9.29
CA ILE A 83 20.88 5.40 -8.63
C ILE A 83 19.78 4.75 -7.80
N GLU A 84 19.49 5.31 -6.63
CA GLU A 84 18.42 4.87 -5.77
C GLU A 84 17.06 5.25 -6.38
N ALA A 85 16.19 4.26 -6.55
CA ALA A 85 14.86 4.42 -7.14
C ALA A 85 13.75 4.02 -6.15
N ALA A 86 14.03 3.11 -5.22
CA ALA A 86 13.06 2.66 -4.24
C ALA A 86 12.59 3.81 -3.34
N GLY A 87 11.28 3.87 -3.11
CA GLY A 87 10.66 4.91 -2.28
C GLY A 87 10.42 6.24 -3.00
N LEU A 88 10.96 6.42 -4.20
CA LEU A 88 10.72 7.60 -5.04
C LEU A 88 9.46 7.40 -5.90
N THR A 89 8.78 8.49 -6.15
CA THR A 89 7.77 8.56 -7.20
C THR A 89 8.44 8.70 -8.57
N GLN A 90 7.67 8.50 -9.64
CA GLN A 90 8.15 8.71 -11.00
C GLN A 90 8.79 10.11 -11.18
N ALA A 91 8.11 11.16 -10.70
CA ALA A 91 8.59 12.54 -10.85
C ALA A 91 9.88 12.82 -10.04
N GLU A 92 9.98 12.25 -8.84
CA GLU A 92 11.20 12.38 -8.02
C GLU A 92 12.39 11.67 -8.67
N LEU A 93 12.15 10.48 -9.27
CA LEU A 93 13.18 9.77 -10.01
C LEU A 93 13.62 10.54 -11.26
N GLU A 94 12.70 11.15 -12.02
CA GLU A 94 13.04 12.04 -13.15
C GLU A 94 13.98 13.17 -12.74
N GLN A 95 13.67 13.82 -11.61
CA GLN A 95 14.50 14.90 -11.08
C GLN A 95 15.87 14.41 -10.62
N ALA A 96 15.92 13.27 -9.92
CA ALA A 96 17.17 12.66 -9.46
C ALA A 96 18.08 12.28 -10.64
N LEU A 97 17.52 11.67 -11.68
CA LEU A 97 18.22 11.33 -12.92
C LEU A 97 18.70 12.58 -13.64
N ALA A 98 17.85 13.58 -13.82
CA ALA A 98 18.24 14.83 -14.47
C ALA A 98 19.36 15.53 -13.72
N LYS A 99 19.35 15.52 -12.39
CA LYS A 99 20.43 16.05 -11.55
C LYS A 99 21.72 15.29 -11.75
N LYS A 100 21.69 13.96 -11.74
CA LYS A 100 22.85 13.08 -11.92
C LYS A 100 23.48 13.26 -13.31
N PHE A 101 22.67 13.22 -14.36
CA PHE A 101 23.17 13.42 -15.72
C PHE A 101 23.75 14.82 -15.93
N ARG A 102 23.17 15.85 -15.31
CA ARG A 102 23.70 17.23 -15.39
C ARG A 102 25.06 17.38 -14.74
N SER A 103 25.32 16.67 -13.65
CA SER A 103 26.59 16.78 -12.92
C SER A 103 27.75 16.10 -13.64
N GLU A 104 27.48 15.07 -14.45
CA GLU A 104 28.54 14.19 -14.95
C GLU A 104 28.62 14.11 -16.48
N TYR A 105 27.48 14.26 -17.20
CA TYR A 105 27.45 13.87 -18.62
C TYR A 105 26.80 14.87 -19.57
N LEU A 106 25.74 15.59 -19.16
CA LEU A 106 24.90 16.38 -20.06
C LEU A 106 24.67 17.79 -19.53
N ARG A 107 24.74 18.80 -20.43
CA ARG A 107 24.50 20.20 -20.02
C ARG A 107 23.06 20.50 -19.66
N ASN A 108 22.10 19.90 -20.35
CA ASN A 108 20.66 20.12 -20.12
C ASN A 108 19.84 18.86 -20.43
N PRO A 109 19.95 17.81 -19.59
CA PRO A 109 19.26 16.56 -19.82
C PRO A 109 17.74 16.74 -19.67
N LYS A 110 16.99 16.26 -20.66
CA LYS A 110 15.53 16.07 -20.57
C LYS A 110 15.27 14.58 -20.39
N VAL A 111 14.87 14.21 -19.18
CA VAL A 111 14.64 12.83 -18.79
C VAL A 111 13.15 12.64 -18.57
N THR A 112 12.59 11.61 -19.16
CA THR A 112 11.23 11.15 -18.91
C THR A 112 11.29 9.73 -18.39
N VAL A 113 10.64 9.47 -17.28
CA VAL A 113 10.47 8.13 -16.69
C VAL A 113 9.02 7.71 -16.89
N THR A 114 8.80 6.49 -17.31
CA THR A 114 7.47 5.89 -17.42
C THR A 114 7.48 4.54 -16.72
N ILE A 115 6.50 4.29 -15.90
CA ILE A 115 6.34 2.97 -15.28
C ILE A 115 5.86 2.00 -16.36
N ALA A 116 6.71 1.04 -16.73
CA ALA A 116 6.37 0.04 -17.73
C ALA A 116 5.50 -1.07 -17.13
N THR A 117 5.90 -1.59 -15.98
CA THR A 117 5.14 -2.65 -15.28
C THR A 117 5.36 -2.50 -13.78
N LEU A 118 4.27 -2.44 -13.04
CA LEU A 118 4.30 -2.59 -11.59
C LEU A 118 4.25 -4.08 -11.24
N ARG A 119 4.72 -4.42 -10.05
CA ARG A 119 4.68 -5.79 -9.54
C ARG A 119 3.27 -6.36 -9.58
N PRO A 120 3.14 -7.64 -9.88
CA PRO A 120 1.85 -8.32 -9.87
C PRO A 120 1.28 -8.41 -8.46
N PHE A 121 -0.02 -8.67 -8.37
CA PHE A 121 -0.68 -9.10 -7.15
C PHE A 121 -1.05 -10.58 -7.27
N TYR A 122 -1.28 -11.21 -6.13
CA TYR A 122 -1.54 -12.65 -6.06
C TYR A 122 -2.91 -12.91 -5.46
N MET A 123 -3.67 -13.81 -6.10
CA MET A 123 -4.97 -14.26 -5.62
C MET A 123 -4.90 -15.73 -5.24
N MET A 124 -5.38 -16.08 -4.04
CA MET A 124 -5.44 -17.46 -3.55
C MET A 124 -6.72 -17.74 -2.77
N GLY A 125 -6.97 -19.02 -2.47
CA GLY A 125 -8.16 -19.46 -1.75
C GLY A 125 -9.35 -19.68 -2.65
N GLU A 126 -10.55 -19.33 -2.19
CA GLU A 126 -11.81 -19.65 -2.83
C GLU A 126 -12.16 -18.68 -3.98
N VAL A 127 -11.31 -18.66 -5.00
CA VAL A 127 -11.53 -17.99 -6.28
C VAL A 127 -11.46 -19.01 -7.43
N THR A 128 -12.13 -18.72 -8.52
CA THR A 128 -12.22 -19.65 -9.66
C THR A 128 -10.85 -19.92 -10.29
N LYS A 129 -10.01 -18.89 -10.37
CA LYS A 129 -8.66 -18.99 -10.95
C LYS A 129 -7.66 -18.35 -9.98
N PRO A 130 -7.10 -19.13 -9.02
CA PRO A 130 -6.00 -18.61 -8.21
C PRO A 130 -4.73 -18.47 -9.05
N GLY A 131 -3.91 -17.46 -8.75
CA GLY A 131 -2.67 -17.21 -9.48
C GLY A 131 -2.15 -15.79 -9.34
N GLU A 132 -1.19 -15.47 -10.19
CA GLU A 132 -0.56 -14.18 -10.32
C GLU A 132 -1.29 -13.33 -11.37
N TYR A 133 -1.49 -12.05 -11.06
CA TYR A 133 -2.19 -11.11 -11.94
C TYR A 133 -1.43 -9.81 -12.07
N ALA A 134 -1.34 -9.30 -13.30
CA ALA A 134 -0.74 -8.01 -13.56
C ALA A 134 -1.54 -6.88 -12.87
N TYR A 135 -0.83 -6.04 -12.14
CA TYR A 135 -1.43 -4.89 -11.48
C TYR A 135 -1.76 -3.79 -12.50
N LYS A 136 -2.93 -3.17 -12.31
CA LYS A 136 -3.34 -1.94 -13.00
C LYS A 136 -3.77 -0.90 -11.98
N SER A 137 -3.44 0.35 -12.20
CA SER A 137 -3.88 1.44 -11.31
C SER A 137 -5.41 1.49 -11.20
N GLY A 138 -5.89 1.72 -9.97
CA GLY A 138 -7.32 1.75 -9.68
C GLY A 138 -7.98 0.40 -9.41
N LEU A 139 -7.21 -0.68 -9.29
CA LEU A 139 -7.73 -1.97 -8.87
C LEU A 139 -8.23 -1.93 -7.42
N ASN A 140 -9.38 -2.56 -7.21
CA ASN A 140 -9.95 -2.80 -5.88
C ASN A 140 -10.29 -4.28 -5.71
N VAL A 141 -10.70 -4.66 -4.50
CA VAL A 141 -11.01 -6.06 -4.16
C VAL A 141 -12.05 -6.67 -5.11
N LEU A 142 -13.10 -5.93 -5.47
CA LEU A 142 -14.14 -6.44 -6.37
C LEU A 142 -13.62 -6.70 -7.78
N THR A 143 -12.84 -5.76 -8.32
CA THR A 143 -12.24 -5.92 -9.66
C THR A 143 -11.20 -7.02 -9.68
N ALA A 144 -10.39 -7.17 -8.62
CA ALA A 144 -9.43 -8.25 -8.50
C ALA A 144 -10.14 -9.62 -8.47
N MET A 145 -11.20 -9.76 -7.70
CA MET A 145 -12.02 -10.98 -7.69
C MET A 145 -12.64 -11.28 -9.05
N ALA A 146 -13.16 -10.27 -9.75
CA ALA A 146 -13.72 -10.43 -11.10
C ALA A 146 -12.66 -10.94 -12.11
N ILE A 147 -11.44 -10.39 -12.05
CA ILE A 147 -10.31 -10.83 -12.90
C ILE A 147 -9.95 -12.30 -12.61
N ALA A 148 -10.01 -12.72 -11.33
CA ALA A 148 -9.78 -14.11 -10.92
C ALA A 148 -10.96 -15.07 -11.24
N GLY A 149 -11.94 -14.62 -12.02
CA GLY A 149 -13.10 -15.43 -12.43
C GLY A 149 -14.20 -15.51 -11.40
N GLY A 150 -14.17 -14.66 -10.38
CA GLY A 150 -15.15 -14.60 -9.30
C GLY A 150 -14.90 -15.58 -8.15
N PRO A 151 -15.66 -15.43 -7.05
CA PRO A 151 -15.58 -16.33 -5.90
C PRO A 151 -16.19 -17.69 -6.23
N THR A 152 -15.70 -18.74 -5.58
CA THR A 152 -16.36 -20.06 -5.64
C THR A 152 -17.62 -20.08 -4.77
N TYR A 153 -18.39 -21.17 -4.87
CA TYR A 153 -19.59 -21.35 -4.04
C TYR A 153 -19.26 -21.47 -2.52
N ARG A 154 -18.02 -21.81 -2.18
CA ARG A 154 -17.53 -21.94 -0.80
C ARG A 154 -16.93 -20.65 -0.25
N ALA A 155 -16.76 -19.65 -1.08
CA ALA A 155 -16.11 -18.40 -0.70
C ALA A 155 -16.90 -17.65 0.39
N SER A 156 -16.18 -16.96 1.26
CA SER A 156 -16.73 -15.95 2.15
C SER A 156 -17.36 -14.84 1.32
N LYS A 157 -18.53 -14.36 1.76
CA LYS A 157 -19.24 -13.26 1.10
C LYS A 157 -18.95 -11.89 1.70
N ASN A 158 -18.30 -11.86 2.86
CA ASN A 158 -18.19 -10.65 3.67
C ASN A 158 -16.77 -10.06 3.67
N SER A 159 -15.74 -10.91 3.66
CA SER A 159 -14.36 -10.47 3.81
C SER A 159 -13.38 -11.25 2.97
N VAL A 160 -12.28 -10.59 2.65
CA VAL A 160 -11.06 -11.16 2.11
C VAL A 160 -9.91 -10.86 3.07
N GLN A 161 -8.88 -11.67 3.02
CA GLN A 161 -7.65 -11.44 3.76
C GLN A 161 -6.60 -10.88 2.80
N ILE A 162 -5.98 -9.77 3.16
CA ILE A 162 -4.94 -9.14 2.35
C ILE A 162 -3.69 -9.05 3.20
N GLN A 163 -2.58 -9.51 2.66
CA GLN A 163 -1.24 -9.27 3.16
C GLN A 163 -0.61 -8.18 2.31
N ARG A 164 -0.37 -7.04 2.89
CA ARG A 164 0.35 -5.94 2.25
C ARG A 164 1.85 -6.25 2.23
N ARG A 165 2.53 -5.73 1.23
CA ARG A 165 3.99 -5.88 1.19
C ARG A 165 4.64 -5.25 2.43
N GLY A 166 5.58 -6.00 3.04
CA GLY A 166 6.25 -5.60 4.28
C GLY A 166 5.48 -5.96 5.55
N GLU A 167 4.25 -6.45 5.44
CA GLU A 167 3.51 -7.02 6.56
C GLU A 167 3.76 -8.52 6.65
N THR A 168 3.88 -9.04 7.85
CA THR A 168 4.07 -10.47 8.13
C THR A 168 2.75 -11.21 8.32
N SER A 169 1.65 -10.49 8.51
CA SER A 169 0.32 -11.05 8.77
C SER A 169 -0.71 -10.60 7.74
N MET A 170 -1.68 -11.47 7.50
CA MET A 170 -2.86 -11.11 6.72
C MET A 170 -3.86 -10.38 7.60
N ARG A 171 -4.53 -9.35 7.06
CA ARG A 171 -5.62 -8.63 7.71
C ARG A 171 -6.91 -8.83 6.96
N ASP A 172 -8.02 -8.84 7.70
CA ASP A 172 -9.35 -8.96 7.12
C ASP A 172 -9.84 -7.61 6.58
N TYR A 173 -10.32 -7.61 5.33
CA TYR A 173 -10.90 -6.46 4.66
C TYR A 173 -12.27 -6.81 4.13
N PRO A 174 -13.23 -5.87 4.14
CA PRO A 174 -14.53 -6.09 3.53
C PRO A 174 -14.41 -6.26 2.01
N ILE A 175 -15.29 -7.08 1.44
CA ILE A 175 -15.41 -7.19 -0.02
C ILE A 175 -16.13 -5.93 -0.52
N SER A 176 -15.36 -4.92 -0.87
CA SER A 176 -15.87 -3.60 -1.25
C SER A 176 -14.99 -2.96 -2.33
N ALA A 177 -15.60 -2.09 -3.12
CA ALA A 177 -14.88 -1.24 -4.07
C ALA A 177 -14.00 -0.17 -3.37
N SER A 178 -14.26 0.10 -2.09
CA SER A 178 -13.48 1.07 -1.31
C SER A 178 -12.12 0.54 -0.85
N VAL A 179 -11.87 -0.78 -0.94
CA VAL A 179 -10.59 -1.38 -0.56
C VAL A 179 -9.70 -1.49 -1.80
N PRO A 180 -8.66 -0.62 -1.90
CA PRO A 180 -7.74 -0.66 -3.03
C PRO A 180 -6.78 -1.83 -2.90
N ILE A 181 -6.42 -2.40 -4.03
CA ILE A 181 -5.31 -3.35 -4.16
C ILE A 181 -4.06 -2.58 -4.52
N LEU A 182 -2.94 -2.93 -3.94
CA LEU A 182 -1.63 -2.35 -4.20
C LEU A 182 -0.72 -3.34 -4.93
N PRO A 183 0.31 -2.85 -5.64
CA PRO A 183 1.28 -3.74 -6.29
C PRO A 183 2.03 -4.61 -5.27
N GLY A 184 2.01 -5.92 -5.50
CA GLY A 184 2.65 -6.90 -4.62
C GLY A 184 1.79 -7.42 -3.48
N ASP A 185 0.49 -7.09 -3.45
CA ASP A 185 -0.45 -7.63 -2.47
C ASP A 185 -0.69 -9.11 -2.68
N VAL A 186 -0.86 -9.84 -1.58
CA VAL A 186 -1.35 -11.21 -1.57
C VAL A 186 -2.76 -11.24 -0.98
N ILE A 187 -3.72 -11.65 -1.81
CA ILE A 187 -5.14 -11.66 -1.46
C ILE A 187 -5.59 -13.10 -1.31
N ARG A 188 -6.12 -13.42 -0.15
CA ARG A 188 -6.72 -14.71 0.14
C ARG A 188 -8.22 -14.55 0.32
N VAL A 189 -8.99 -15.32 -0.43
CA VAL A 189 -10.44 -15.45 -0.22
C VAL A 189 -10.68 -16.65 0.68
N PRO A 190 -11.10 -16.47 1.93
CA PRO A 190 -11.33 -17.58 2.85
C PRO A 190 -12.62 -18.34 2.49
N GLU A 191 -12.70 -19.57 2.97
CA GLU A 191 -13.97 -20.31 2.96
C GLU A 191 -14.97 -19.65 3.92
N ARG A 192 -16.23 -19.78 3.61
CA ARG A 192 -17.31 -19.41 4.56
C ARG A 192 -17.44 -20.52 5.60
N TYR A 193 -17.41 -20.13 6.86
CA TYR A 193 -17.84 -20.99 7.95
C TYR A 193 -19.33 -20.78 8.18
N PHE A 194 -20.05 -21.88 8.39
CA PHE A 194 -21.49 -21.90 8.67
C PHE A 194 -21.75 -21.63 10.14
#